data_ca57c7b28bc800ad6b4cdc7e136c469e
#
_entry.id   ca57c7b28bc800ad6b4cdc7e136c469e
#
_cell.length_a   1.000
_cell.length_b   1.000
_cell.length_c   1.000
_cell.angle_alpha   90.00
_cell.angle_beta   90.00
_cell.angle_gamma   90.00
#
_symmetry.space_group_name_H-M   'P 1'
#
loop_
_entity.id
_entity.type
_entity.pdbx_description
1 polymer ?
#
loop_
_entity_poly.entity_id
_entity_poly.type
_entity_poly.pdbx_seq_one_letter_code
_entity_poly.pdbx_strand_id
1 'polypeptide(L)'
;MISKSRSAKLASKDLSLDEATVALLRAVDRGVRVFTPDGETPEALADFEQTVRLLRMMEYRRYVEVICSLNVLAASGGGSRVDRVRLSGGLTDKGRTVLAYYDGEARGYLDSQTA
;
A
#
# COMPACT_ATOMS: atom_id res chain seq x y z
N MET A 1 23.53 -15.65 11.70
CA MET A 1 23.12 -15.57 11.51
C MET A 1 22.01 -15.64 11.16
N ILE A 2 21.73 -15.50 10.94
CA ILE A 2 20.66 -15.74 10.88
C ILE A 2 19.66 -14.89 10.73
N SER A 3 19.79 -13.79 11.15
CA SER A 3 18.75 -12.83 11.02
C SER A 3 18.39 -12.52 9.63
N LYS A 4 19.24 -12.70 8.69
CA LYS A 4 18.81 -12.41 7.39
C LYS A 4 17.79 -13.35 6.90
N SER A 5 17.61 -14.43 7.47
CA SER A 5 16.56 -15.32 7.03
C SER A 5 15.20 -14.81 7.37
N ARG A 6 15.10 -13.79 8.24
CA ARG A 6 13.83 -13.24 8.55
C ARG A 6 13.41 -12.23 7.59
N SER A 7 14.28 -11.68 6.79
CA SER A 7 13.89 -10.68 5.80
C SER A 7 13.27 -11.37 4.61
N ALA A 8 12.17 -10.88 4.16
CA ALA A 8 11.56 -11.42 2.97
C ALA A 8 12.45 -11.11 1.78
N LYS A 9 12.50 -12.05 0.84
CA LYS A 9 13.28 -11.84 -0.34
C LYS A 9 12.53 -10.93 -1.28
N LEU A 10 13.20 -9.93 -1.80
CA LEU A 10 12.57 -8.96 -2.67
C LEU A 10 12.90 -9.25 -4.12
N ALA A 11 11.91 -9.09 -4.99
CA ALA A 11 12.09 -9.23 -6.43
C ALA A 11 12.32 -7.85 -7.02
N SER A 12 12.74 -7.80 -8.27
CA SER A 12 12.95 -6.51 -8.93
C SER A 12 11.72 -5.64 -8.90
N LYS A 13 10.55 -6.24 -9.06
CA LYS A 13 9.32 -5.45 -9.05
C LYS A 13 9.07 -4.82 -7.69
N ASP A 14 9.59 -5.41 -6.62
CA ASP A 14 9.44 -4.85 -5.28
C ASP A 14 10.34 -3.64 -5.08
N LEU A 15 11.32 -3.48 -5.94
CA LEU A 15 12.28 -2.38 -5.85
C LEU A 15 11.99 -1.29 -6.87
N SER A 16 10.84 -1.34 -7.53
CA SER A 16 10.46 -0.38 -8.56
C SER A 16 9.08 0.18 -8.31
N LEU A 17 8.74 0.41 -7.06
CA LEU A 17 7.42 0.92 -6.72
C LEU A 17 7.36 2.42 -6.97
N ASP A 18 6.18 2.89 -7.35
CA ASP A 18 6.00 4.32 -7.53
C ASP A 18 5.73 4.98 -6.18
N GLU A 19 5.72 6.31 -6.19
CA GLU A 19 5.55 7.08 -4.97
C GLU A 19 4.22 6.82 -4.31
N ALA A 20 3.19 6.63 -5.10
CA ALA A 20 1.86 6.39 -4.54
C ALA A 20 1.82 5.09 -3.74
N THR A 21 2.46 4.06 -4.25
CA THR A 21 2.51 2.78 -3.54
C THR A 21 3.31 2.90 -2.26
N VAL A 22 4.46 3.58 -2.31
CA VAL A 22 5.27 3.76 -1.12
C VAL A 22 4.52 4.58 -0.08
N ALA A 23 3.77 5.59 -0.52
CA ALA A 23 2.97 6.39 0.40
C ALA A 23 1.91 5.54 1.09
N LEU A 24 1.30 4.60 0.36
CA LEU A 24 0.32 3.70 0.96
C LEU A 24 0.99 2.77 1.96
N LEU A 25 2.17 2.25 1.65
CA LEU A 25 2.91 1.42 2.59
C LEU A 25 3.17 2.19 3.88
N ARG A 26 3.57 3.45 3.77
CA ARG A 26 3.81 4.27 4.95
C ARG A 26 2.54 4.52 5.73
N ALA A 27 1.43 4.76 5.03
CA ALA A 27 0.16 4.98 5.71
C ALA A 27 -0.25 3.75 6.51
N VAL A 28 -0.12 2.58 5.91
CA VAL A 28 -0.47 1.33 6.60
C VAL A 28 0.46 1.11 7.79
N ASP A 29 1.73 1.42 7.61
CA ASP A 29 2.71 1.27 8.69
C ASP A 29 2.38 2.18 9.87
N ARG A 30 1.81 3.36 9.59
CA ARG A 30 1.41 4.29 10.63
C ARG A 30 0.09 3.94 11.30
N GLY A 31 -0.59 2.93 10.81
CA GLY A 31 -1.81 2.46 11.46
C GLY A 31 -3.09 2.68 10.68
N VAL A 32 -3.00 3.21 9.47
CA VAL A 32 -4.21 3.40 8.66
C VAL A 32 -4.74 2.04 8.22
N ARG A 33 -6.00 1.78 8.51
CA ARG A 33 -6.61 0.49 8.19
C ARG A 33 -7.85 0.62 7.32
N VAL A 34 -8.36 1.84 7.13
CA VAL A 34 -9.57 2.06 6.35
C VAL A 34 -9.28 3.15 5.34
N PHE A 35 -9.67 2.88 4.09
CA PHE A 35 -9.51 3.82 3.00
C PHE A 35 -10.87 4.07 2.37
N THR A 36 -11.22 5.33 2.18
CA THR A 36 -12.48 5.73 1.58
C THR A 36 -12.22 6.85 0.58
N PRO A 37 -13.15 7.08 -0.34
CA PRO A 37 -12.99 8.23 -1.25
C PRO A 37 -13.00 9.53 -0.48
N ASP A 38 -12.34 10.52 -1.03
CA ASP A 38 -12.23 11.82 -0.40
C ASP A 38 -13.44 12.69 -0.65
N GLY A 39 -14.47 12.14 -1.23
CA GLY A 39 -15.71 12.83 -1.54
C GLY A 39 -16.40 12.08 -2.65
N GLU A 40 -17.42 12.70 -3.21
CA GLU A 40 -18.21 12.05 -4.26
C GLU A 40 -18.04 12.68 -5.62
N THR A 41 -17.06 13.55 -5.77
CA THR A 41 -16.79 14.11 -7.09
C THR A 41 -16.18 13.05 -7.98
N PRO A 42 -16.32 13.19 -9.30
CA PRO A 42 -15.70 12.22 -10.20
C PRO A 42 -14.20 12.09 -9.99
N GLU A 43 -13.53 13.18 -9.67
CA GLU A 43 -12.09 13.16 -9.43
C GLU A 43 -11.75 12.36 -8.17
N ALA A 44 -12.51 12.60 -7.11
CA ALA A 44 -12.26 11.88 -5.86
C ALA A 44 -12.52 10.39 -6.02
N LEU A 45 -13.56 10.03 -6.77
CA LEU A 45 -13.86 8.62 -7.00
C LEU A 45 -12.81 7.96 -7.89
N ALA A 46 -12.32 8.69 -8.90
CA ALA A 46 -11.27 8.14 -9.75
C ALA A 46 -9.98 7.94 -8.97
N ASP A 47 -9.64 8.88 -8.10
CA ASP A 47 -8.45 8.75 -7.26
C ASP A 47 -8.58 7.56 -6.33
N PHE A 48 -9.77 7.36 -5.78
CA PHE A 48 -9.99 6.24 -4.89
C PHE A 48 -9.91 4.91 -5.64
N GLU A 49 -10.41 4.88 -6.88
CA GLU A 49 -10.27 3.66 -7.68
C GLU A 49 -8.81 3.30 -7.88
N GLN A 50 -7.97 4.29 -8.10
CA GLN A 50 -6.55 4.04 -8.24
C GLN A 50 -5.96 3.50 -6.93
N THR A 51 -6.38 4.09 -5.81
CA THR A 51 -5.94 3.60 -4.50
C THR A 51 -6.36 2.14 -4.30
N VAL A 52 -7.58 1.78 -4.70
CA VAL A 52 -8.04 0.40 -4.58
C VAL A 52 -7.18 -0.54 -5.41
N ARG A 53 -6.84 -0.13 -6.62
CA ARG A 53 -5.98 -0.96 -7.47
C ARG A 53 -4.61 -1.18 -6.82
N LEU A 54 -4.06 -0.13 -6.24
CA LEU A 54 -2.76 -0.25 -5.58
C LEU A 54 -2.85 -1.14 -4.35
N LEU A 55 -3.93 -1.00 -3.57
CA LEU A 55 -4.11 -1.86 -2.40
C LEU A 55 -4.26 -3.32 -2.80
N ARG A 56 -4.98 -3.59 -3.88
CA ARG A 56 -5.12 -4.97 -4.34
C ARG A 56 -3.80 -5.53 -4.84
N MET A 57 -3.01 -4.70 -5.49
CA MET A 57 -1.69 -5.12 -5.91
C MET A 57 -0.82 -5.42 -4.70
N MET A 58 -0.93 -4.59 -3.66
CA MET A 58 -0.18 -4.79 -2.42
C MET A 58 -0.59 -6.10 -1.74
N GLU A 59 -1.88 -6.42 -1.78
CA GLU A 59 -2.33 -7.69 -1.25
C GLU A 59 -1.81 -8.86 -2.09
N TYR A 60 -1.88 -8.72 -3.38
CA TYR A 60 -1.41 -9.75 -4.28
C TYR A 60 0.09 -10.03 -4.08
N ARG A 61 0.85 -8.98 -3.85
CA ARG A 61 2.29 -9.13 -3.60
C ARG A 61 2.60 -9.43 -2.14
N ARG A 62 1.58 -9.53 -1.32
CA ARG A 62 1.70 -9.88 0.08
C ARG A 62 2.42 -8.84 0.92
N TYR A 63 2.25 -7.58 0.56
CA TYR A 63 2.74 -6.50 1.39
C TYR A 63 1.80 -6.22 2.55
N VAL A 64 0.51 -6.51 2.37
CA VAL A 64 -0.50 -6.29 3.40
C VAL A 64 -1.28 -7.57 3.62
N GLU A 65 -1.98 -7.65 4.76
CA GLU A 65 -2.84 -8.77 5.07
C GLU A 65 -4.10 -8.69 4.21
N VAL A 66 -4.98 -9.62 4.40
CA VAL A 66 -6.21 -9.70 3.61
C VAL A 66 -6.97 -8.38 3.69
N ILE A 67 -7.45 -7.91 2.56
CA ILE A 67 -8.27 -6.72 2.53
C ILE A 67 -9.72 -7.12 2.28
N CYS A 68 -10.60 -6.34 2.87
CA CYS A 68 -12.04 -6.47 2.65
C CYS A 68 -12.50 -5.21 1.97
N SER A 69 -13.24 -5.34 0.88
CA SER A 69 -13.78 -4.16 0.22
C SER A 69 -15.30 -4.18 0.35
N LEU A 70 -15.85 -3.02 0.62
CA LEU A 70 -17.29 -2.84 0.70
C LEU A 70 -17.76 -2.12 -0.53
N ASN A 71 -18.79 -2.66 -1.16
CA ASN A 71 -19.33 -2.09 -2.38
C ASN A 71 -20.66 -1.43 -2.10
N VAL A 72 -20.91 -0.34 -2.80
CA VAL A 72 -22.23 0.26 -2.76
C VAL A 72 -22.76 0.28 -4.17
N LEU A 73 -24.09 0.19 -4.28
CA LEU A 73 -24.72 0.28 -5.58
C LEU A 73 -24.69 1.72 -6.03
N ALA A 74 -24.40 1.92 -7.30
CA ALA A 74 -24.42 3.26 -7.85
C ALA A 74 -25.83 3.79 -7.84
N ALA A 75 -25.99 5.04 -7.49
CA ALA A 75 -27.30 5.66 -7.42
C ALA A 75 -28.03 5.63 -8.75
N SER A 76 -27.26 5.66 -9.83
CA SER A 76 -27.84 5.65 -11.17
C SER A 76 -28.17 4.24 -11.65
N GLY A 77 -27.93 3.25 -10.85
CA GLY A 77 -28.21 1.87 -11.25
C GLY A 77 -27.15 1.28 -12.15
N GLY A 78 -26.03 1.90 -12.26
CA GLY A 78 -24.97 1.45 -13.13
C GLY A 78 -24.07 0.40 -12.55
N GLY A 79 -24.51 -0.34 -11.55
CA GLY A 79 -23.69 -1.38 -10.94
C GLY A 79 -23.14 -0.91 -9.63
N SER A 80 -22.16 -1.64 -9.11
CA SER A 80 -21.61 -1.32 -7.81
C SER A 80 -20.18 -0.82 -7.94
N ARG A 81 -19.76 -0.07 -6.98
CA ARG A 81 -18.38 0.38 -6.90
C ARG A 81 -17.86 0.13 -5.49
N VAL A 82 -16.56 0.06 -5.36
CA VAL A 82 -15.95 -0.08 -4.05
C VAL A 82 -16.08 1.27 -3.34
N ASP A 83 -16.63 1.26 -2.14
CA ASP A 83 -16.81 2.48 -1.36
C ASP A 83 -15.86 2.55 -0.19
N ARG A 84 -15.30 1.43 0.22
CA ARG A 84 -14.41 1.38 1.36
C ARG A 84 -13.53 0.15 1.26
N VAL A 85 -12.29 0.31 1.64
CA VAL A 85 -11.37 -0.82 1.76
C VAL A 85 -10.88 -0.85 3.19
N ARG A 86 -10.92 -2.01 3.80
CA ARG A 86 -10.44 -2.19 5.16
C ARG A 86 -9.37 -3.26 5.18
N LEU A 87 -8.28 -2.99 5.85
CA LEU A 87 -7.22 -3.97 6.02
C LEU A 87 -7.44 -4.71 7.33
N SER A 88 -7.21 -6.02 7.33
CA SER A 88 -7.36 -6.80 8.54
C SER A 88 -6.16 -6.68 9.45
N GLY A 89 -5.05 -6.19 8.94
CA GLY A 89 -3.84 -6.02 9.75
C GLY A 89 -2.93 -5.00 9.13
N GLY A 90 -1.71 -4.92 9.63
CA GLY A 90 -0.74 -3.98 9.12
C GLY A 90 0.07 -4.56 7.98
N LEU A 91 1.27 -4.06 7.81
CA LEU A 91 2.18 -4.59 6.82
C LEU A 91 2.63 -5.99 7.24
N THR A 92 2.78 -6.86 6.26
CA THR A 92 3.40 -8.16 6.48
C THR A 92 4.89 -7.95 6.65
N ASP A 93 5.61 -9.02 6.96
CA ASP A 93 7.07 -8.95 7.02
C ASP A 93 7.63 -8.48 5.69
N LYS A 94 7.06 -8.97 4.59
CA LYS A 94 7.52 -8.53 3.27
C LYS A 94 7.22 -7.05 3.06
N GLY A 95 6.03 -6.60 3.46
CA GLY A 95 5.69 -5.18 3.33
C GLY A 95 6.62 -4.31 4.12
N ARG A 96 6.95 -4.71 5.33
CA ARG A 96 7.89 -3.96 6.15
C ARG A 96 9.29 -3.95 5.55
N THR A 97 9.70 -5.06 4.96
CA THR A 97 11.01 -5.15 4.33
C THR A 97 11.08 -4.22 3.13
N VAL A 98 10.02 -4.18 2.32
CA VAL A 98 9.98 -3.29 1.17
C VAL A 98 10.02 -1.83 1.62
N LEU A 99 9.23 -1.49 2.63
CA LEU A 99 9.22 -0.11 3.12
C LEU A 99 10.58 0.27 3.68
N ALA A 100 11.20 -0.63 4.43
CA ALA A 100 12.52 -0.38 4.98
C ALA A 100 13.56 -0.15 3.89
N TYR A 101 13.43 -0.86 2.78
CA TYR A 101 14.34 -0.65 1.67
C TYR A 101 14.26 0.80 1.17
N TYR A 102 13.04 1.32 0.98
CA TYR A 102 12.90 2.69 0.50
C TYR A 102 13.35 3.71 1.53
N ASP A 103 13.01 3.50 2.80
CA ASP A 103 13.42 4.41 3.86
C ASP A 103 14.92 4.30 4.13
N GLY A 104 15.45 3.09 4.11
CA GLY A 104 16.86 2.88 4.36
C GLY A 104 17.72 3.40 3.23
N GLU A 105 17.24 3.28 2.01
CA GLU A 105 17.98 3.80 0.87
C GLU A 105 18.13 5.32 0.99
N ALA A 106 17.05 5.99 1.35
CA ALA A 106 17.12 7.44 1.52
C ALA A 106 18.07 7.81 2.63
N ARG A 107 17.98 7.10 3.74
CA ARG A 107 18.84 7.38 4.85
C ARG A 107 20.31 7.05 4.53
N GLY A 108 20.52 5.92 3.87
CA GLY A 108 21.86 5.53 3.49
C GLY A 108 22.52 6.52 2.56
N TYR A 109 21.73 7.09 1.66
CA TYR A 109 22.23 8.10 0.77
C TYR A 109 22.68 9.34 1.53
N LEU A 110 21.88 9.79 2.48
CA LEU A 110 22.23 10.94 3.28
C LEU A 110 23.46 10.65 4.13
N ASP A 111 23.54 9.48 4.70
CA ASP A 111 24.68 9.12 5.51
C ASP A 111 25.95 9.09 4.67
N SER A 112 25.87 8.59 3.45
CA SER A 112 27.01 8.56 2.57
C SER A 112 27.51 9.97 2.28
N GLN A 113 26.59 10.90 2.17
CA GLN A 113 26.99 12.27 1.87
C GLN A 113 27.60 12.96 3.04
N THR A 114 27.21 12.59 4.23
CA THR A 114 27.78 13.21 5.41
C THR A 114 29.05 12.54 5.84
N ALA A 115 29.25 11.35 5.41
CA ALA A 115 30.48 10.67 5.75
C ALA A 115 31.61 11.15 4.89
#